data_ceec78cbcf843ad6afe505f7d3c49107
#
_entry.id   ceec78cbcf843ad6afe505f7d3c49107
#
_cell.length_a   1.000
_cell.length_b   1.000
_cell.length_c   1.000
_cell.angle_alpha   90.00
_cell.angle_beta   90.00
_cell.angle_gamma   90.00
#
_symmetry.space_group_name_H-M   'P 1'
#
loop_
_entity.id
_entity.type
_entity.pdbx_description
1 polymer ?
#
loop_
_entity_poly.entity_id
_entity_poly.type
_entity_poly.pdbx_seq_one_letter_code
_entity_poly.pdbx_strand_id
1 'polypeptide(L)'
;PERLLSEKFLLFLDLIEAQLGISAFAIDEAHCVSEWGHDFRPEYRQLKQLRKRYPKIPVLALTATATQRVRQDIIQQLELKNPYIHVASFNRPNLYYEVIPKKKQSFTQLLKLIQDVGGSGIIYCLSRKNVEDLAFRLQSHGLSALPYHAGMEDTVRAENQTRFIRDDVQIMVATIAFGMGINKPDVRFVVHYNLPRTLESYYQESGRAGRDGESARCTLFFSYSDIKTIEYLIDQKPDADEQRIARQQLRQMLDYAEATECRRTVQLSYFGEFFSENCEKCDNCRTQNPVEDWTIEAMKFLSCVARCQERFGMTYIIDVLRGSKSQKILDRRHDQLSTYGIGKDKTAEEWKHLGRSLLRQGLLDQTTDGYAILKLNSRSWEVMKRERKVEITVIKEQNLEKSTRSLAMEAEMLFEQLRQLRKKLADEQSIPPYMVFSDSTLRLMAQQRPQTLEELSEISGVGSRKLERYGQQFTQAILTYCQESSVSNVKSKPSGFQRQTLEDLSDSLIITLSLHQQGLSLMAIANERGLKTSTISDHLTQLIAANQNVNIDQLVEPDRKTNIIKGIEKVGDTSLRTLYEYLGEQYNYEEIKLVREWWRQNPY
;
A
#
# COMPACT_ATOMS: atom_id res chain seq x y z
N PRO A 1 23.66 9.91 -10.77
CA PRO A 1 24.75 10.70 -10.13
C PRO A 1 26.01 10.76 -10.99
N GLU A 2 26.50 9.67 -11.54
CA GLU A 2 27.78 9.56 -12.25
C GLU A 2 27.86 10.52 -13.43
N ARG A 3 26.81 10.55 -14.27
CA ARG A 3 26.73 11.47 -15.42
C ARG A 3 26.64 12.94 -14.99
N LEU A 4 25.89 13.22 -13.92
CA LEU A 4 25.70 14.57 -13.39
C LEU A 4 27.01 15.17 -12.89
N LEU A 5 27.86 14.34 -12.28
CA LEU A 5 29.13 14.76 -11.71
C LEU A 5 30.30 14.69 -12.70
N SER A 6 30.05 14.32 -13.96
CA SER A 6 31.06 14.41 -14.99
C SER A 6 31.45 15.87 -15.27
N GLU A 7 32.72 16.13 -15.54
CA GLU A 7 33.25 17.48 -15.79
C GLU A 7 32.48 18.22 -16.90
N LYS A 8 32.18 17.52 -18.00
CA LYS A 8 31.40 18.08 -19.11
C LYS A 8 30.00 18.54 -18.67
N PHE A 9 29.34 17.75 -17.81
CA PHE A 9 27.99 18.10 -17.37
C PHE A 9 28.02 19.22 -16.32
N LEU A 10 29.03 19.27 -15.46
CA LEU A 10 29.20 20.36 -14.50
C LEU A 10 29.47 21.69 -15.20
N LEU A 11 30.30 21.71 -16.25
CA LEU A 11 30.50 22.90 -17.10
C LEU A 11 29.20 23.33 -17.78
N PHE A 12 28.40 22.40 -18.26
CA PHE A 12 27.07 22.70 -18.80
C PHE A 12 26.15 23.32 -17.75
N LEU A 13 26.14 22.83 -16.53
CA LEU A 13 25.36 23.40 -15.42
C LEU A 13 25.84 24.84 -15.08
N ASP A 14 27.14 25.10 -15.10
CA ASP A 14 27.67 26.44 -14.88
C ASP A 14 27.18 27.44 -15.95
N LEU A 15 27.11 27.01 -17.21
CA LEU A 15 26.55 27.83 -18.30
C LEU A 15 25.06 28.11 -18.10
N ILE A 16 24.29 27.07 -17.69
CA ILE A 16 22.85 27.21 -17.38
C ILE A 16 22.66 28.18 -16.22
N GLU A 17 23.42 28.03 -15.14
CA GLU A 17 23.32 28.90 -13.96
C GLU A 17 23.65 30.36 -14.32
N ALA A 18 24.68 30.58 -15.15
CA ALA A 18 25.10 31.91 -15.55
C ALA A 18 24.11 32.62 -16.51
N GLN A 19 23.42 31.86 -17.37
CA GLN A 19 22.57 32.44 -18.44
C GLN A 19 21.08 32.45 -18.05
N LEU A 20 20.58 31.43 -17.37
CA LEU A 20 19.17 31.20 -17.13
C LEU A 20 18.84 31.12 -15.63
N GLY A 21 19.83 30.78 -14.80
CA GLY A 21 19.65 30.41 -13.41
C GLY A 21 19.12 28.97 -13.22
N ILE A 22 19.48 28.35 -12.10
CA ILE A 22 18.96 27.06 -11.67
C ILE A 22 18.08 27.28 -10.46
N SER A 23 16.80 26.94 -10.56
CA SER A 23 15.83 27.15 -9.47
C SER A 23 15.99 26.18 -8.31
N ALA A 24 16.29 24.90 -8.57
CA ALA A 24 16.49 23.87 -7.57
C ALA A 24 17.17 22.62 -8.14
N PHE A 25 17.80 21.82 -7.28
CA PHE A 25 18.20 20.45 -7.57
C PHE A 25 17.24 19.47 -6.89
N ALA A 26 16.60 18.60 -7.65
CA ALA A 26 15.77 17.52 -7.12
C ALA A 26 16.54 16.20 -7.18
N ILE A 27 16.79 15.60 -6.02
CA ILE A 27 17.45 14.30 -5.87
C ILE A 27 16.37 13.27 -5.53
N ASP A 28 15.99 12.49 -6.53
CA ASP A 28 15.07 11.37 -6.34
C ASP A 28 15.83 10.14 -5.81
N GLU A 29 15.11 9.22 -5.19
CA GLU A 29 15.66 8.03 -4.51
C GLU A 29 16.82 8.38 -3.54
N ALA A 30 16.63 9.47 -2.78
CA ALA A 30 17.67 9.99 -1.88
C ALA A 30 18.12 8.97 -0.81
N HIS A 31 17.33 7.91 -0.54
CA HIS A 31 17.71 6.81 0.35
C HIS A 31 18.98 6.08 -0.11
N CYS A 32 19.35 6.19 -1.40
CA CYS A 32 20.57 5.60 -1.93
C CYS A 32 21.87 6.15 -1.31
N VAL A 33 21.83 7.27 -0.57
CA VAL A 33 23.00 7.80 0.16
C VAL A 33 23.34 6.99 1.40
N SER A 34 22.39 6.23 1.94
CA SER A 34 22.48 5.51 3.20
C SER A 34 22.86 4.04 2.98
N GLU A 35 23.83 3.52 3.72
CA GLU A 35 24.16 2.09 3.76
C GLU A 35 23.02 1.24 4.34
N TRP A 36 22.13 1.88 5.11
CA TRP A 36 20.93 1.27 5.65
C TRP A 36 19.75 1.32 4.70
N GLY A 37 19.86 2.05 3.57
CA GLY A 37 18.90 2.01 2.48
C GLY A 37 18.96 0.67 1.75
N HIS A 38 17.88 0.28 1.11
CA HIS A 38 17.79 -1.01 0.42
C HIS A 38 18.59 -1.06 -0.91
N ASP A 39 18.98 0.09 -1.45
CA ASP A 39 19.78 0.24 -2.70
C ASP A 39 20.88 1.30 -2.48
N PHE A 40 21.84 0.98 -1.62
CA PHE A 40 22.96 1.87 -1.36
C PHE A 40 23.82 2.06 -2.60
N ARG A 41 24.13 3.33 -2.94
CA ARG A 41 24.98 3.73 -4.06
C ARG A 41 25.96 4.81 -3.61
N PRO A 42 27.26 4.47 -3.51
CA PRO A 42 28.28 5.42 -3.03
C PRO A 42 28.32 6.73 -3.82
N GLU A 43 27.97 6.69 -5.12
CA GLU A 43 27.94 7.85 -6.01
C GLU A 43 26.92 8.91 -5.56
N TYR A 44 25.83 8.49 -4.92
CA TYR A 44 24.84 9.42 -4.37
C TYR A 44 25.41 10.32 -3.28
N ARG A 45 26.37 9.84 -2.48
CA ARG A 45 27.07 10.65 -1.48
C ARG A 45 27.89 11.78 -2.10
N GLN A 46 28.33 11.61 -3.34
CA GLN A 46 29.10 12.61 -4.04
C GLN A 46 28.22 13.81 -4.47
N LEU A 47 26.89 13.68 -4.50
CA LEU A 47 25.96 14.76 -4.84
C LEU A 47 26.07 15.96 -3.89
N LYS A 48 26.63 15.80 -2.68
CA LYS A 48 26.98 16.92 -1.80
C LYS A 48 27.90 17.96 -2.48
N GLN A 49 28.64 17.59 -3.52
CA GLN A 49 29.48 18.50 -4.28
C GLN A 49 28.66 19.59 -4.98
N LEU A 50 27.40 19.29 -5.37
CA LEU A 50 26.49 20.28 -5.94
C LEU A 50 26.23 21.44 -4.96
N ARG A 51 26.07 21.13 -3.67
CA ARG A 51 25.89 22.17 -2.65
C ARG A 51 27.11 23.03 -2.44
N LYS A 52 28.31 22.48 -2.63
CA LYS A 52 29.56 23.26 -2.54
C LYS A 52 29.73 24.15 -3.75
N ARG A 53 29.36 23.66 -4.93
CA ARG A 53 29.46 24.42 -6.20
C ARG A 53 28.37 25.47 -6.35
N TYR A 54 27.13 25.15 -5.92
CA TYR A 54 25.95 26.00 -6.03
C TYR A 54 25.30 26.24 -4.65
N PRO A 55 25.96 26.98 -3.74
CA PRO A 55 25.52 27.08 -2.35
C PRO A 55 24.19 27.81 -2.13
N LYS A 56 23.74 28.59 -3.10
CA LYS A 56 22.49 29.36 -3.07
C LYS A 56 21.28 28.59 -3.62
N ILE A 57 21.52 27.51 -4.38
CA ILE A 57 20.46 26.74 -5.01
C ILE A 57 19.87 25.76 -4.01
N PRO A 58 18.54 25.77 -3.78
CA PRO A 58 17.88 24.81 -2.91
C PRO A 58 17.98 23.37 -3.43
N VAL A 59 18.03 22.41 -2.50
CA VAL A 59 18.03 20.98 -2.82
C VAL A 59 16.79 20.32 -2.22
N LEU A 60 16.06 19.60 -3.05
CA LEU A 60 14.96 18.74 -2.67
C LEU A 60 15.48 17.28 -2.67
N ALA A 61 15.43 16.61 -1.54
CA ALA A 61 15.72 15.19 -1.42
C ALA A 61 14.41 14.42 -1.25
N LEU A 62 14.11 13.54 -2.19
CA LEU A 62 12.84 12.81 -2.29
C LEU A 62 13.10 11.31 -2.20
N THR A 63 12.23 10.59 -1.51
CA THR A 63 12.25 9.12 -1.47
C THR A 63 10.88 8.58 -1.05
N ALA A 64 10.51 7.44 -1.59
CA ALA A 64 9.31 6.71 -1.19
C ALA A 64 9.51 5.86 0.07
N THR A 65 10.77 5.52 0.40
CA THR A 65 11.10 4.57 1.48
C THR A 65 12.26 5.11 2.31
N ALA A 66 11.99 5.59 3.51
CA ALA A 66 13.03 6.01 4.43
C ALA A 66 12.61 5.80 5.88
N THR A 67 13.29 4.90 6.58
CA THR A 67 13.20 4.78 8.03
C THR A 67 13.76 6.04 8.70
N GLN A 68 13.52 6.23 10.00
CA GLN A 68 14.05 7.39 10.73
C GLN A 68 15.57 7.53 10.58
N ARG A 69 16.30 6.41 10.63
CA ARG A 69 17.75 6.36 10.45
C ARG A 69 18.16 6.82 9.05
N VAL A 70 17.52 6.30 8.03
CA VAL A 70 17.80 6.67 6.63
C VAL A 70 17.52 8.15 6.39
N ARG A 71 16.46 8.72 7.00
CA ARG A 71 16.18 10.17 6.92
C ARG A 71 17.29 11.02 7.51
N GLN A 72 17.85 10.59 8.66
CA GLN A 72 18.99 11.27 9.28
C GLN A 72 20.24 11.20 8.39
N ASP A 73 20.52 10.03 7.83
CA ASP A 73 21.64 9.84 6.89
C ASP A 73 21.50 10.72 5.64
N ILE A 74 20.29 10.84 5.05
CA ILE A 74 20.03 11.73 3.92
C ILE A 74 20.44 13.17 4.26
N ILE A 75 20.01 13.67 5.41
CA ILE A 75 20.32 15.04 5.84
C ILE A 75 21.84 15.22 6.01
N GLN A 76 22.49 14.29 6.66
CA GLN A 76 23.91 14.34 6.96
C GLN A 76 24.78 14.18 5.71
N GLN A 77 24.51 13.14 4.90
CA GLN A 77 25.33 12.79 3.75
C GLN A 77 25.22 13.79 2.60
N LEU A 78 24.03 14.40 2.42
CA LEU A 78 23.81 15.47 1.44
C LEU A 78 24.12 16.86 2.00
N GLU A 79 24.58 16.98 3.25
CA GLU A 79 24.91 18.25 3.93
C GLU A 79 23.75 19.26 3.88
N LEU A 80 22.49 18.79 4.08
CA LEU A 80 21.30 19.64 4.06
C LEU A 80 21.27 20.55 5.30
N LYS A 81 21.26 21.87 5.10
CA LYS A 81 21.26 22.87 6.18
C LYS A 81 19.83 23.27 6.54
N ASN A 82 19.42 23.03 7.80
CA ASN A 82 18.09 23.36 8.31
C ASN A 82 16.95 22.92 7.35
N PRO A 83 16.90 21.64 6.94
CA PRO A 83 15.93 21.19 5.95
C PRO A 83 14.51 21.22 6.53
N TYR A 84 13.54 21.60 5.72
CA TYR A 84 12.15 21.27 6.02
C TYR A 84 11.93 19.79 5.74
N ILE A 85 11.46 19.06 6.75
CA ILE A 85 11.23 17.61 6.66
C ILE A 85 9.73 17.36 6.59
N HIS A 86 9.27 16.78 5.47
CA HIS A 86 7.90 16.32 5.33
C HIS A 86 7.88 14.80 5.23
N VAL A 87 7.13 14.15 6.10
CA VAL A 87 6.93 12.69 6.10
C VAL A 87 5.44 12.43 5.88
N ALA A 88 5.09 11.99 4.69
CA ALA A 88 3.73 11.53 4.39
C ALA A 88 3.50 10.14 4.99
N SER A 89 2.24 9.77 5.21
CA SER A 89 1.88 8.43 5.65
C SER A 89 2.32 7.36 4.64
N PHE A 90 2.86 6.26 5.15
CA PHE A 90 3.17 5.06 4.36
C PHE A 90 1.93 4.17 4.15
N ASN A 91 0.80 4.52 4.73
CA ASN A 91 -0.42 3.73 4.60
C ASN A 91 -1.02 3.80 3.20
N ARG A 92 -1.29 2.63 2.62
CA ARG A 92 -1.94 2.45 1.32
C ARG A 92 -3.25 1.67 1.53
N PRO A 93 -4.37 2.34 1.89
CA PRO A 93 -5.61 1.69 2.31
C PRO A 93 -6.28 0.85 1.22
N ASN A 94 -5.98 1.09 -0.05
CA ASN A 94 -6.50 0.34 -1.18
C ASN A 94 -5.78 -0.99 -1.46
N LEU A 95 -4.65 -1.27 -0.79
CA LEU A 95 -3.89 -2.50 -1.01
C LEU A 95 -4.32 -3.59 -0.02
N TYR A 96 -4.57 -4.79 -0.52
CA TYR A 96 -4.76 -6.00 0.28
C TYR A 96 -3.45 -6.76 0.37
N TYR A 97 -2.97 -7.05 1.57
CA TYR A 97 -1.71 -7.77 1.81
C TYR A 97 -1.96 -9.18 2.32
N GLU A 98 -1.23 -10.14 1.77
CA GLU A 98 -1.26 -11.52 2.23
C GLU A 98 0.08 -12.24 2.07
N VAL A 99 0.31 -13.24 2.90
CA VAL A 99 1.45 -14.15 2.81
C VAL A 99 0.94 -15.59 2.72
N ILE A 100 1.32 -16.28 1.65
CA ILE A 100 0.90 -17.65 1.37
C ILE A 100 2.13 -18.58 1.48
N PRO A 101 2.09 -19.65 2.29
CA PRO A 101 3.17 -20.64 2.32
C PRO A 101 3.40 -21.25 0.92
N LYS A 102 4.64 -21.20 0.44
CA LYS A 102 5.02 -21.78 -0.86
C LYS A 102 5.12 -23.29 -0.76
N LYS A 103 4.22 -23.99 -1.47
CA LYS A 103 4.11 -25.46 -1.51
C LYS A 103 4.19 -25.94 -2.97
N LYS A 104 4.16 -27.25 -3.21
CA LYS A 104 4.13 -27.83 -4.57
C LYS A 104 2.99 -27.25 -5.46
N GLN A 105 1.89 -26.86 -4.84
CA GLN A 105 0.70 -26.29 -5.51
C GLN A 105 0.75 -24.77 -5.71
N SER A 106 1.85 -24.11 -5.39
CA SER A 106 1.92 -22.62 -5.44
C SER A 106 1.71 -22.04 -6.83
N PHE A 107 2.06 -22.78 -7.89
CA PHE A 107 1.76 -22.34 -9.26
C PHE A 107 0.25 -22.37 -9.54
N THR A 108 -0.46 -23.39 -9.12
CA THR A 108 -1.93 -23.47 -9.25
C THR A 108 -2.61 -22.36 -8.43
N GLN A 109 -2.08 -22.06 -7.24
CA GLN A 109 -2.56 -20.93 -6.42
C GLN A 109 -2.32 -19.59 -7.12
N LEU A 110 -1.16 -19.42 -7.77
CA LEU A 110 -0.86 -18.23 -8.58
C LEU A 110 -1.83 -18.07 -9.75
N LEU A 111 -2.09 -19.15 -10.51
CA LEU A 111 -3.06 -19.13 -11.63
C LEU A 111 -4.45 -18.70 -11.13
N LYS A 112 -4.90 -19.28 -10.03
CA LYS A 112 -6.18 -18.92 -9.42
C LYS A 112 -6.22 -17.46 -8.98
N LEU A 113 -5.15 -16.95 -8.34
CA LEU A 113 -5.04 -15.55 -7.94
C LEU A 113 -5.17 -14.61 -9.15
N ILE A 114 -4.45 -14.92 -10.24
CA ILE A 114 -4.50 -14.12 -11.49
C ILE A 114 -5.90 -14.11 -12.07
N GLN A 115 -6.58 -15.25 -12.09
CA GLN A 115 -7.97 -15.37 -12.58
C GLN A 115 -8.97 -14.65 -11.68
N ASP A 116 -8.81 -14.75 -10.35
CA ASP A 116 -9.73 -14.15 -9.39
C ASP A 116 -9.60 -12.61 -9.33
N VAL A 117 -8.39 -12.06 -9.53
CA VAL A 117 -8.14 -10.61 -9.47
C VAL A 117 -8.37 -9.95 -10.82
N GLY A 118 -7.92 -10.59 -11.90
CA GLY A 118 -7.95 -10.01 -13.26
C GLY A 118 -7.04 -8.79 -13.41
N GLY A 119 -7.09 -8.15 -14.59
CA GLY A 119 -6.33 -6.93 -14.89
C GLY A 119 -4.82 -7.13 -15.02
N SER A 120 -4.07 -6.03 -15.02
CA SER A 120 -2.61 -6.04 -15.18
C SER A 120 -1.90 -6.39 -13.89
N GLY A 121 -0.81 -7.15 -13.95
CA GLY A 121 -0.05 -7.56 -12.78
C GLY A 121 1.46 -7.67 -12.96
N ILE A 122 2.18 -7.61 -11.85
CA ILE A 122 3.63 -7.79 -11.81
C ILE A 122 3.94 -8.97 -10.89
N ILE A 123 4.82 -9.86 -11.34
CA ILE A 123 5.28 -11.02 -10.54
C ILE A 123 6.79 -10.93 -10.37
N TYR A 124 7.24 -10.71 -9.14
CA TYR A 124 8.65 -10.62 -8.80
C TYR A 124 9.25 -11.98 -8.46
N CYS A 125 10.41 -12.28 -9.07
CA CYS A 125 11.21 -13.48 -8.82
C CYS A 125 12.63 -13.12 -8.42
N LEU A 126 13.27 -13.99 -7.64
CA LEU A 126 14.62 -13.77 -7.11
C LEU A 126 15.72 -13.90 -8.18
N SER A 127 15.55 -14.76 -9.18
CA SER A 127 16.56 -15.04 -10.20
C SER A 127 16.03 -14.87 -11.63
N ARG A 128 16.95 -14.60 -12.58
CA ARG A 128 16.66 -14.50 -14.02
C ARG A 128 16.01 -15.78 -14.54
N LYS A 129 16.57 -16.94 -14.17
CA LYS A 129 16.03 -18.25 -14.55
C LYS A 129 14.58 -18.43 -14.08
N ASN A 130 14.29 -18.07 -12.82
CA ASN A 130 12.91 -18.17 -12.31
C ASN A 130 11.94 -17.25 -13.07
N VAL A 131 12.41 -16.09 -13.55
CA VAL A 131 11.61 -15.16 -14.36
C VAL A 131 11.24 -15.81 -15.70
N GLU A 132 12.24 -16.36 -16.41
CA GLU A 132 12.04 -17.01 -17.71
C GLU A 132 11.16 -18.25 -17.58
N ASP A 133 11.45 -19.14 -16.64
CA ASP A 133 10.69 -20.37 -16.40
C ASP A 133 9.23 -20.06 -16.04
N LEU A 134 8.99 -19.06 -15.18
CA LEU A 134 7.65 -18.71 -14.76
C LEU A 134 6.84 -18.01 -15.88
N ALA A 135 7.47 -17.10 -16.62
CA ALA A 135 6.85 -16.45 -17.77
C ALA A 135 6.43 -17.48 -18.84
N PHE A 136 7.31 -18.41 -19.18
CA PHE A 136 7.02 -19.51 -20.10
C PHE A 136 5.86 -20.39 -19.62
N ARG A 137 5.84 -20.75 -18.32
CA ARG A 137 4.74 -21.55 -17.75
C ARG A 137 3.41 -20.81 -17.78
N LEU A 138 3.37 -19.50 -17.52
CA LEU A 138 2.15 -18.70 -17.60
C LEU A 138 1.63 -18.64 -19.05
N GLN A 139 2.53 -18.44 -20.03
CA GLN A 139 2.20 -18.47 -21.46
C GLN A 139 1.62 -19.82 -21.88
N SER A 140 2.21 -20.93 -21.42
CA SER A 140 1.72 -22.30 -21.69
C SER A 140 0.30 -22.55 -21.16
N HIS A 141 -0.16 -21.73 -20.20
CA HIS A 141 -1.53 -21.76 -19.67
C HIS A 141 -2.43 -20.67 -20.28
N GLY A 142 -2.03 -20.08 -21.40
CA GLY A 142 -2.84 -19.11 -22.16
C GLY A 142 -2.84 -17.69 -21.58
N LEU A 143 -1.95 -17.38 -20.63
CA LEU A 143 -1.85 -16.04 -20.06
C LEU A 143 -0.83 -15.20 -20.83
N SER A 144 -1.17 -13.93 -21.09
CA SER A 144 -0.27 -12.97 -21.73
C SER A 144 0.75 -12.48 -20.71
N ALA A 145 1.95 -13.07 -20.71
CA ALA A 145 3.03 -12.77 -19.77
C ALA A 145 4.36 -12.58 -20.50
N LEU A 146 5.18 -11.61 -20.06
CA LEU A 146 6.54 -11.38 -20.58
C LEU A 146 7.58 -11.35 -19.47
N PRO A 147 8.82 -11.82 -19.74
CA PRO A 147 9.94 -11.73 -18.81
C PRO A 147 10.57 -10.34 -18.84
N TYR A 148 11.15 -9.92 -17.69
CA TYR A 148 11.95 -8.69 -17.59
C TYR A 148 13.07 -8.84 -16.55
N HIS A 149 14.33 -8.80 -16.99
CA HIS A 149 15.49 -8.83 -16.09
C HIS A 149 16.74 -8.20 -16.75
N ALA A 150 17.72 -7.82 -15.95
CA ALA A 150 18.93 -7.13 -16.41
C ALA A 150 19.83 -7.94 -17.37
N GLY A 151 19.59 -9.25 -17.52
CA GLY A 151 20.34 -10.09 -18.49
C GLY A 151 19.76 -10.07 -19.90
N MET A 152 18.62 -9.40 -20.13
CA MET A 152 18.03 -9.24 -21.46
C MET A 152 18.68 -8.05 -22.17
N GLU A 153 18.64 -8.06 -23.51
CA GLU A 153 19.04 -6.90 -24.32
C GLU A 153 18.17 -5.69 -24.02
N ASP A 154 18.79 -4.50 -24.05
CA ASP A 154 18.12 -3.25 -23.70
C ASP A 154 16.92 -2.96 -24.59
N THR A 155 17.00 -3.28 -25.89
CA THR A 155 15.92 -3.15 -26.87
C THR A 155 14.72 -4.03 -26.51
N VAL A 156 14.95 -5.29 -26.18
CA VAL A 156 13.90 -6.25 -25.79
C VAL A 156 13.26 -5.83 -24.45
N ARG A 157 14.08 -5.35 -23.50
CA ARG A 157 13.56 -4.82 -22.24
C ARG A 157 12.64 -3.62 -22.44
N ALA A 158 13.08 -2.67 -23.26
CA ALA A 158 12.29 -1.48 -23.58
C ALA A 158 10.99 -1.82 -24.31
N GLU A 159 11.02 -2.79 -25.23
CA GLU A 159 9.84 -3.29 -25.92
C GLU A 159 8.86 -3.97 -24.95
N ASN A 160 9.33 -4.92 -24.14
CA ASN A 160 8.50 -5.62 -23.15
C ASN A 160 7.85 -4.64 -22.17
N GLN A 161 8.60 -3.64 -21.70
CA GLN A 161 8.07 -2.59 -20.84
C GLN A 161 6.98 -1.78 -21.55
N THR A 162 7.21 -1.39 -22.79
CA THR A 162 6.24 -0.62 -23.59
C THR A 162 4.96 -1.40 -23.80
N ARG A 163 5.07 -2.68 -24.16
CA ARG A 163 3.91 -3.57 -24.33
C ARG A 163 3.09 -3.73 -23.05
N PHE A 164 3.75 -3.83 -21.89
CA PHE A 164 3.06 -3.87 -20.60
C PHE A 164 2.36 -2.56 -20.27
N ILE A 165 3.01 -1.41 -20.52
CA ILE A 165 2.41 -0.08 -20.27
C ILE A 165 1.20 0.17 -21.19
N ARG A 166 1.22 -0.38 -22.40
CA ARG A 166 0.14 -0.25 -23.41
C ARG A 166 -0.98 -1.27 -23.29
N ASP A 167 -0.99 -2.11 -22.26
CA ASP A 167 -1.95 -3.22 -22.10
C ASP A 167 -1.89 -4.28 -23.23
N ASP A 168 -0.78 -4.36 -23.98
CA ASP A 168 -0.57 -5.45 -24.97
C ASP A 168 -0.23 -6.76 -24.26
N VAL A 169 0.27 -6.66 -23.04
CA VAL A 169 0.60 -7.77 -22.16
C VAL A 169 0.03 -7.52 -20.78
N GLN A 170 -0.62 -8.54 -20.24
CA GLN A 170 -1.29 -8.49 -18.96
C GLN A 170 -0.30 -8.59 -17.77
N ILE A 171 0.72 -9.46 -17.92
CA ILE A 171 1.58 -9.84 -16.79
C ILE A 171 3.04 -9.58 -17.13
N MET A 172 3.73 -8.87 -16.25
CA MET A 172 5.18 -8.76 -16.26
C MET A 172 5.78 -9.67 -15.19
N VAL A 173 6.58 -10.66 -15.60
CA VAL A 173 7.36 -11.50 -14.67
C VAL A 173 8.77 -10.93 -14.62
N ALA A 174 9.23 -10.50 -13.45
CA ALA A 174 10.44 -9.68 -13.38
C ALA A 174 11.35 -9.98 -12.17
N THR A 175 12.61 -9.60 -12.28
CA THR A 175 13.47 -9.37 -11.13
C THR A 175 13.29 -7.93 -10.63
N ILE A 176 14.01 -7.57 -9.55
CA ILE A 176 14.07 -6.20 -9.02
C ILE A 176 14.49 -5.15 -10.09
N ALA A 177 15.03 -5.58 -11.22
CA ALA A 177 15.36 -4.67 -12.33
C ALA A 177 14.13 -3.99 -12.95
N PHE A 178 12.93 -4.56 -12.79
CA PHE A 178 11.67 -3.95 -13.18
C PHE A 178 11.18 -3.06 -12.04
N GLY A 179 11.77 -1.90 -11.95
CA GLY A 179 11.57 -1.01 -10.81
C GLY A 179 11.47 0.46 -11.20
N MET A 180 12.58 1.16 -11.24
CA MET A 180 12.61 2.58 -11.53
C MET A 180 11.99 2.90 -12.90
N GLY A 181 11.20 3.99 -12.97
CA GLY A 181 10.60 4.45 -14.21
C GLY A 181 9.31 3.73 -14.66
N ILE A 182 8.80 2.76 -13.90
CA ILE A 182 7.51 2.14 -14.20
C ILE A 182 6.38 3.00 -13.66
N ASN A 183 5.66 3.66 -14.57
CA ASN A 183 4.53 4.52 -14.23
C ASN A 183 3.22 3.98 -14.84
N LYS A 184 2.83 2.76 -14.47
CA LYS A 184 1.52 2.17 -14.80
C LYS A 184 0.66 2.23 -13.54
N PRO A 185 -0.40 3.06 -13.51
CA PRO A 185 -1.21 3.26 -12.30
C PRO A 185 -2.17 2.11 -12.01
N ASP A 186 -2.62 1.40 -13.04
CA ASP A 186 -3.69 0.40 -13.03
C ASP A 186 -3.19 -1.04 -12.86
N VAL A 187 -2.13 -1.25 -12.07
CA VAL A 187 -1.65 -2.59 -11.69
C VAL A 187 -2.56 -3.15 -10.60
N ARG A 188 -3.28 -4.25 -10.91
CA ARG A 188 -4.28 -4.85 -10.01
C ARG A 188 -3.69 -5.86 -9.03
N PHE A 189 -2.56 -6.47 -9.37
CA PHE A 189 -1.85 -7.34 -8.43
C PHE A 189 -0.34 -7.22 -8.55
N VAL A 190 0.33 -7.36 -7.41
CA VAL A 190 1.77 -7.57 -7.32
C VAL A 190 2.00 -8.86 -6.53
N VAL A 191 2.71 -9.79 -7.14
CA VAL A 191 3.04 -11.07 -6.52
C VAL A 191 4.54 -11.19 -6.34
N HIS A 192 4.98 -11.46 -5.13
CA HIS A 192 6.35 -11.89 -4.86
C HIS A 192 6.37 -13.42 -4.84
N TYR A 193 6.83 -14.03 -5.92
CA TYR A 193 6.91 -15.49 -6.04
C TYR A 193 8.08 -16.09 -5.25
N ASN A 194 9.02 -15.24 -4.82
CA ASN A 194 10.09 -15.53 -3.87
C ASN A 194 10.17 -14.43 -2.82
N LEU A 195 10.78 -14.73 -1.67
CA LEU A 195 10.98 -13.77 -0.60
C LEU A 195 11.85 -12.58 -1.07
N PRO A 196 11.41 -11.34 -0.92
CA PRO A 196 12.25 -10.15 -1.12
C PRO A 196 13.40 -10.10 -0.11
N ARG A 197 14.47 -9.39 -0.44
CA ARG A 197 15.65 -9.30 0.45
C ARG A 197 15.42 -8.41 1.66
N THR A 198 14.60 -7.35 1.50
CA THR A 198 14.33 -6.36 2.53
C THR A 198 12.85 -5.97 2.53
N LEU A 199 12.37 -5.44 3.65
CA LEU A 199 10.99 -4.97 3.76
C LEU A 199 10.77 -3.68 2.96
N GLU A 200 11.80 -2.85 2.78
CA GLU A 200 11.73 -1.67 1.92
C GLU A 200 11.54 -2.04 0.45
N SER A 201 12.31 -3.03 -0.05
CA SER A 201 12.13 -3.53 -1.42
C SER A 201 10.71 -4.08 -1.61
N TYR A 202 10.22 -4.88 -0.65
CA TYR A 202 8.84 -5.37 -0.67
C TYR A 202 7.81 -4.24 -0.71
N TYR A 203 7.99 -3.21 0.13
CA TYR A 203 7.09 -2.06 0.17
C TYR A 203 7.11 -1.27 -1.15
N GLN A 204 8.29 -1.01 -1.71
CA GLN A 204 8.45 -0.27 -2.96
C GLN A 204 7.87 -1.04 -4.16
N GLU A 205 8.10 -2.36 -4.21
CA GLU A 205 7.62 -3.24 -5.27
C GLU A 205 6.09 -3.45 -5.17
N SER A 206 5.56 -3.77 -3.99
CA SER A 206 4.12 -3.89 -3.74
C SER A 206 3.40 -2.56 -3.91
N GLY A 207 4.05 -1.43 -3.61
CA GLY A 207 3.53 -0.07 -3.80
C GLY A 207 3.29 0.33 -5.26
N ARG A 208 3.70 -0.50 -6.23
CA ARG A 208 3.36 -0.31 -7.66
C ARG A 208 1.92 -0.69 -7.96
N ALA A 209 1.29 -1.48 -7.11
CA ALA A 209 -0.11 -1.84 -7.22
C ALA A 209 -1.02 -0.65 -6.89
N GLY A 210 -2.13 -0.50 -7.60
CA GLY A 210 -3.22 0.41 -7.29
C GLY A 210 -2.80 1.88 -7.11
N ARG A 211 -1.92 2.42 -7.94
CA ARG A 211 -1.52 3.85 -7.88
C ARG A 211 -2.65 4.79 -8.26
N ASP A 212 -3.65 4.28 -8.94
CA ASP A 212 -4.89 4.98 -9.28
C ASP A 212 -5.90 5.04 -8.13
N GLY A 213 -5.57 4.46 -6.95
CA GLY A 213 -6.45 4.41 -5.79
C GLY A 213 -7.41 3.22 -5.77
N GLU A 214 -7.53 2.46 -6.86
CA GLU A 214 -8.36 1.26 -6.93
C GLU A 214 -7.77 0.11 -6.13
N SER A 215 -8.65 -0.81 -5.71
CA SER A 215 -8.25 -1.99 -4.95
C SER A 215 -7.24 -2.84 -5.72
N ALA A 216 -6.17 -3.24 -5.06
CA ALA A 216 -5.16 -4.11 -5.62
C ALA A 216 -4.65 -5.11 -4.58
N ARG A 217 -4.16 -6.26 -5.06
CA ARG A 217 -3.73 -7.38 -4.23
C ARG A 217 -2.22 -7.53 -4.25
N CYS A 218 -1.61 -7.61 -3.06
CA CYS A 218 -0.18 -7.80 -2.86
C CYS A 218 0.04 -9.14 -2.15
N THR A 219 0.53 -10.15 -2.88
CA THR A 219 0.69 -11.51 -2.38
C THR A 219 2.16 -11.89 -2.30
N LEU A 220 2.61 -12.37 -1.15
CA LEU A 220 3.94 -12.92 -0.95
C LEU A 220 3.86 -14.45 -0.82
N PHE A 221 4.48 -15.20 -1.73
CA PHE A 221 4.72 -16.63 -1.56
C PHE A 221 5.99 -16.84 -0.73
N PHE A 222 5.82 -17.35 0.48
CA PHE A 222 6.90 -17.51 1.43
C PHE A 222 7.42 -18.95 1.50
N SER A 223 8.73 -19.11 1.41
CA SER A 223 9.42 -20.39 1.62
C SER A 223 10.75 -20.22 2.35
N TYR A 224 11.03 -21.09 3.29
CA TYR A 224 12.33 -21.13 3.97
C TYR A 224 13.51 -21.47 3.03
N SER A 225 13.24 -22.09 1.87
CA SER A 225 14.29 -22.34 0.87
C SER A 225 14.83 -21.04 0.25
N ASP A 226 13.99 -20.01 0.14
CA ASP A 226 14.41 -18.71 -0.40
C ASP A 226 15.43 -18.03 0.52
N ILE A 227 15.33 -18.25 1.85
CA ILE A 227 16.25 -17.70 2.84
C ILE A 227 17.68 -18.15 2.58
N LYS A 228 17.88 -19.45 2.37
CA LYS A 228 19.22 -20.00 2.10
C LYS A 228 19.86 -19.38 0.85
N THR A 229 19.05 -19.12 -0.18
CA THR A 229 19.52 -18.47 -1.40
C THR A 229 19.91 -17.01 -1.12
N ILE A 230 19.14 -16.30 -0.32
CA ILE A 230 19.43 -14.91 0.03
C ILE A 230 20.66 -14.84 0.94
N GLU A 231 20.79 -15.73 1.94
CA GLU A 231 21.96 -15.82 2.82
C GLU A 231 23.23 -16.09 2.01
N TYR A 232 23.19 -17.02 1.05
CA TYR A 232 24.30 -17.27 0.15
C TYR A 232 24.69 -16.00 -0.63
N LEU A 233 23.75 -15.23 -1.12
CA LEU A 233 24.02 -13.96 -1.81
C LEU A 233 24.58 -12.89 -0.87
N ILE A 234 24.17 -12.88 0.39
CA ILE A 234 24.73 -11.99 1.41
C ILE A 234 26.19 -12.34 1.69
N ASP A 235 26.50 -13.63 1.81
CA ASP A 235 27.85 -14.12 2.10
C ASP A 235 28.85 -13.82 0.96
N GLN A 236 28.37 -13.57 -0.26
CA GLN A 236 29.20 -13.14 -1.39
C GLN A 236 29.58 -11.64 -1.35
N LYS A 237 28.98 -10.84 -0.47
CA LYS A 237 29.37 -9.43 -0.32
C LYS A 237 30.75 -9.33 0.30
N PRO A 238 31.65 -8.45 -0.23
CA PRO A 238 33.03 -8.36 0.26
C PRO A 238 33.14 -7.70 1.63
N ASP A 239 32.21 -6.82 1.99
CA ASP A 239 32.23 -6.04 3.22
C ASP A 239 31.42 -6.71 4.35
N ALA A 240 32.06 -6.89 5.52
CA ALA A 240 31.45 -7.55 6.67
C ALA A 240 30.32 -6.71 7.30
N ASP A 241 30.40 -5.39 7.26
CA ASP A 241 29.35 -4.51 7.76
C ASP A 241 28.15 -4.54 6.82
N GLU A 242 28.36 -4.53 5.51
CA GLU A 242 27.27 -4.73 4.54
C GLU A 242 26.60 -6.10 4.72
N GLN A 243 27.38 -7.18 4.95
CA GLN A 243 26.79 -8.50 5.24
C GLN A 243 25.93 -8.46 6.51
N ARG A 244 26.40 -7.78 7.56
CA ARG A 244 25.70 -7.66 8.83
C ARG A 244 24.38 -6.88 8.67
N ILE A 245 24.41 -5.75 7.96
CA ILE A 245 23.23 -4.95 7.65
C ILE A 245 22.23 -5.77 6.83
N ALA A 246 22.68 -6.43 5.78
CA ALA A 246 21.81 -7.25 4.92
C ALA A 246 21.16 -8.42 5.68
N ARG A 247 21.88 -9.07 6.61
CA ARG A 247 21.28 -10.10 7.48
C ARG A 247 20.22 -9.52 8.44
N GLN A 248 20.41 -8.29 8.92
CA GLN A 248 19.42 -7.62 9.75
C GLN A 248 18.15 -7.29 8.93
N GLN A 249 18.30 -6.74 7.73
CA GLN A 249 17.19 -6.45 6.83
C GLN A 249 16.42 -7.72 6.44
N LEU A 250 17.14 -8.82 6.15
CA LEU A 250 16.50 -10.12 5.90
C LEU A 250 15.68 -10.60 7.11
N ARG A 251 16.20 -10.46 8.34
CA ARG A 251 15.43 -10.81 9.54
C ARG A 251 14.13 -10.00 9.65
N GLN A 252 14.18 -8.70 9.40
CA GLN A 252 12.99 -7.83 9.43
C GLN A 252 11.96 -8.25 8.36
N MET A 253 12.42 -8.64 7.18
CA MET A 253 11.55 -9.20 6.14
C MET A 253 10.92 -10.54 6.58
N LEU A 254 11.67 -11.39 7.27
CA LEU A 254 11.14 -12.64 7.84
C LEU A 254 10.12 -12.36 8.95
N ASP A 255 10.38 -11.39 9.81
CA ASP A 255 9.44 -10.98 10.86
C ASP A 255 8.11 -10.53 10.25
N TYR A 256 8.13 -9.81 9.13
CA TYR A 256 6.92 -9.48 8.37
C TYR A 256 6.23 -10.72 7.79
N ALA A 257 7.00 -11.61 7.12
CA ALA A 257 6.44 -12.78 6.44
C ALA A 257 5.76 -13.76 7.42
N GLU A 258 6.31 -13.90 8.62
CA GLU A 258 5.81 -14.80 9.66
C GLU A 258 4.90 -14.12 10.70
N ALA A 259 4.63 -12.80 10.55
CA ALA A 259 3.76 -12.06 11.46
C ALA A 259 2.34 -12.66 11.47
N THR A 260 1.73 -12.69 12.64
CA THR A 260 0.32 -13.04 12.85
C THR A 260 -0.56 -11.82 13.15
N GLU A 261 0.06 -10.71 13.47
CA GLU A 261 -0.58 -9.41 13.62
C GLU A 261 -0.93 -8.81 12.25
N CYS A 262 -1.71 -7.75 12.28
CA CYS A 262 -2.06 -7.01 11.07
C CYS A 262 -0.80 -6.71 10.22
N ARG A 263 -0.78 -7.15 8.96
CA ARG A 263 0.35 -6.94 8.03
C ARG A 263 0.71 -5.47 7.89
N ARG A 264 -0.31 -4.63 7.90
CA ARG A 264 -0.16 -3.17 7.78
C ARG A 264 0.49 -2.57 9.02
N THR A 265 0.09 -2.99 10.21
CA THR A 265 0.72 -2.57 11.48
C THR A 265 2.22 -2.89 11.48
N VAL A 266 2.60 -4.10 11.08
CA VAL A 266 4.02 -4.51 11.01
C VAL A 266 4.79 -3.66 10.02
N GLN A 267 4.22 -3.42 8.83
CA GLN A 267 4.85 -2.65 7.77
C GLN A 267 5.02 -1.16 8.14
N LEU A 268 3.97 -0.54 8.69
CA LEU A 268 3.99 0.87 9.08
C LEU A 268 4.93 1.11 10.27
N SER A 269 4.92 0.22 11.27
CA SER A 269 5.83 0.28 12.42
C SER A 269 7.30 0.22 12.00
N TYR A 270 7.62 -0.54 10.94
CA TYR A 270 8.97 -0.58 10.36
C TYR A 270 9.46 0.81 9.92
N PHE A 271 8.58 1.62 9.31
CA PHE A 271 8.88 2.99 8.89
C PHE A 271 8.74 4.03 10.01
N GLY A 272 8.37 3.59 11.23
CA GLY A 272 8.16 4.45 12.40
C GLY A 272 6.80 5.14 12.42
N GLU A 273 5.81 4.64 11.66
CA GLU A 273 4.44 5.11 11.68
C GLU A 273 3.61 4.20 12.61
N PHE A 274 2.90 4.81 13.56
CA PHE A 274 2.03 4.09 14.48
C PHE A 274 0.67 3.80 13.83
N PHE A 275 0.25 2.55 13.87
CA PHE A 275 -1.05 2.10 13.40
C PHE A 275 -1.61 1.09 14.41
N SER A 276 -2.66 1.47 15.14
CA SER A 276 -3.19 0.70 16.28
C SER A 276 -4.35 -0.22 15.93
N GLU A 277 -4.88 -0.14 14.71
CA GLU A 277 -6.13 -0.79 14.30
C GLU A 277 -5.88 -2.03 13.45
N ASN A 278 -6.88 -2.90 13.39
CA ASN A 278 -6.97 -3.94 12.38
C ASN A 278 -7.34 -3.30 11.05
N CYS A 279 -6.55 -3.54 10.00
CA CYS A 279 -6.77 -2.90 8.71
C CYS A 279 -7.92 -3.50 7.89
N GLU A 280 -8.49 -4.65 8.32
CA GLU A 280 -9.53 -5.44 7.63
C GLU A 280 -9.19 -5.85 6.18
N LYS A 281 -8.05 -5.40 5.68
CA LYS A 281 -7.54 -5.59 4.32
C LYS A 281 -6.19 -6.32 4.29
N CYS A 282 -6.03 -7.33 5.16
CA CYS A 282 -4.93 -8.30 5.08
C CYS A 282 -5.41 -9.68 5.51
N ASP A 283 -4.63 -10.71 5.18
CA ASP A 283 -4.91 -12.09 5.55
C ASP A 283 -5.10 -12.25 7.06
N ASN A 284 -4.20 -11.70 7.87
CA ASN A 284 -4.23 -11.83 9.33
C ASN A 284 -5.47 -11.18 9.97
N CYS A 285 -5.95 -10.04 9.42
CA CYS A 285 -7.17 -9.40 9.93
C CYS A 285 -8.46 -10.13 9.51
N ARG A 286 -8.46 -10.80 8.34
CA ARG A 286 -9.62 -11.55 7.85
C ARG A 286 -9.74 -12.94 8.44
N THR A 287 -8.62 -13.50 8.90
CA THR A 287 -8.61 -14.82 9.54
C THR A 287 -8.85 -14.61 11.03
N GLN A 288 -9.98 -15.10 11.54
CA GLN A 288 -10.23 -15.17 12.99
C GLN A 288 -9.34 -16.26 13.59
N ASN A 289 -8.07 -15.96 13.74
CA ASN A 289 -7.14 -16.88 14.37
C ASN A 289 -7.38 -16.88 15.90
N PRO A 290 -7.50 -18.03 16.54
CA PRO A 290 -7.68 -18.11 17.99
C PRO A 290 -6.47 -17.51 18.71
N VAL A 291 -6.75 -16.76 19.76
CA VAL A 291 -5.74 -16.24 20.67
C VAL A 291 -5.58 -17.24 21.81
N GLU A 292 -4.35 -17.65 22.08
CA GLU A 292 -4.01 -18.58 23.15
C GLU A 292 -3.13 -17.89 24.20
N ASP A 293 -3.32 -18.26 25.47
CA ASP A 293 -2.46 -17.81 26.57
C ASP A 293 -1.16 -18.63 26.58
N TRP A 294 -0.05 -17.99 26.22
CA TRP A 294 1.29 -18.58 26.20
C TRP A 294 2.20 -17.97 27.28
N THR A 295 1.63 -17.55 28.39
CA THR A 295 2.38 -16.92 29.50
C THR A 295 3.44 -17.87 30.06
N ILE A 296 3.14 -19.17 30.22
CA ILE A 296 4.08 -20.16 30.73
C ILE A 296 5.27 -20.36 29.77
N GLU A 297 5.00 -20.48 28.47
CA GLU A 297 6.02 -20.58 27.43
C GLU A 297 6.89 -19.31 27.38
N ALA A 298 6.27 -18.15 27.48
CA ALA A 298 6.98 -16.88 27.54
C ALA A 298 7.92 -16.80 28.76
N MET A 299 7.47 -17.28 29.93
CA MET A 299 8.32 -17.37 31.11
C MET A 299 9.51 -18.31 30.90
N LYS A 300 9.30 -19.49 30.30
CA LYS A 300 10.38 -20.43 29.94
C LYS A 300 11.41 -19.74 29.03
N PHE A 301 10.93 -19.04 27.99
CA PHE A 301 11.76 -18.37 27.01
C PHE A 301 12.59 -17.23 27.63
N LEU A 302 11.94 -16.30 28.34
CA LEU A 302 12.60 -15.16 28.99
C LEU A 302 13.58 -15.61 30.08
N SER A 303 13.23 -16.65 30.85
CA SER A 303 14.15 -17.24 31.83
C SER A 303 15.38 -17.86 31.17
N CYS A 304 15.25 -18.44 29.98
CA CYS A 304 16.37 -18.96 29.22
C CYS A 304 17.28 -17.81 28.72
N VAL A 305 16.71 -16.71 28.23
CA VAL A 305 17.46 -15.50 27.87
C VAL A 305 18.29 -14.98 29.05
N ALA A 306 17.65 -14.86 30.24
CA ALA A 306 18.31 -14.41 31.48
C ALA A 306 19.49 -15.33 31.85
N ARG A 307 19.27 -16.66 31.86
CA ARG A 307 20.31 -17.64 32.24
C ARG A 307 21.44 -17.75 31.23
N CYS A 308 21.18 -17.44 29.97
CA CYS A 308 22.20 -17.27 28.93
C CYS A 308 22.86 -15.88 28.98
N GLN A 309 22.65 -15.12 30.06
CA GLN A 309 23.27 -13.81 30.34
C GLN A 309 23.01 -12.75 29.25
N GLU A 310 21.91 -12.86 28.53
CA GLU A 310 21.53 -11.90 27.46
C GLU A 310 22.62 -11.69 26.40
N ARG A 311 23.32 -12.77 26.02
CA ARG A 311 24.45 -12.73 25.08
C ARG A 311 24.19 -13.42 23.74
N PHE A 312 22.98 -13.97 23.55
CA PHE A 312 22.69 -14.82 22.38
C PHE A 312 21.42 -14.38 21.68
N GLY A 313 21.36 -14.71 20.39
CA GLY A 313 20.19 -14.48 19.55
C GLY A 313 19.16 -15.60 19.66
N MET A 314 18.03 -15.40 19.00
CA MET A 314 16.82 -16.23 19.02
C MET A 314 17.09 -17.73 18.84
N THR A 315 17.82 -18.10 17.78
CA THR A 315 18.07 -19.50 17.43
C THR A 315 18.81 -20.23 18.55
N TYR A 316 19.83 -19.59 19.14
CA TYR A 316 20.60 -20.21 20.22
C TYR A 316 19.75 -20.45 21.48
N ILE A 317 18.92 -19.49 21.85
CA ILE A 317 17.98 -19.62 23.00
C ILE A 317 16.99 -20.76 22.77
N ILE A 318 16.47 -20.89 21.56
CA ILE A 318 15.57 -21.99 21.18
C ILE A 318 16.28 -23.33 21.23
N ASP A 319 17.53 -23.41 20.77
CA ASP A 319 18.34 -24.63 20.82
C ASP A 319 18.59 -25.09 22.28
N VAL A 320 18.85 -24.15 23.19
CA VAL A 320 18.97 -24.46 24.64
C VAL A 320 17.63 -24.95 25.20
N LEU A 321 16.53 -24.25 24.93
CA LEU A 321 15.19 -24.64 25.39
C LEU A 321 14.79 -26.04 24.90
N ARG A 322 15.15 -26.39 23.67
CA ARG A 322 14.83 -27.68 23.08
C ARG A 322 15.82 -28.79 23.43
N GLY A 323 16.90 -28.45 24.15
CA GLY A 323 17.90 -29.42 24.58
C GLY A 323 18.76 -29.94 23.42
N SER A 324 19.18 -29.04 22.52
CA SER A 324 20.10 -29.34 21.42
C SER A 324 21.48 -29.73 21.95
N LYS A 325 22.05 -30.81 21.39
CA LYS A 325 23.41 -31.30 21.70
C LYS A 325 24.49 -30.64 20.84
N SER A 326 24.26 -29.40 20.37
CA SER A 326 25.25 -28.70 19.56
C SER A 326 26.54 -28.41 20.36
N GLN A 327 27.70 -28.53 19.73
CA GLN A 327 28.98 -28.31 20.38
C GLN A 327 29.05 -26.94 21.06
N LYS A 328 28.47 -25.90 20.46
CA LYS A 328 28.41 -24.55 21.02
C LYS A 328 27.70 -24.46 22.38
N ILE A 329 26.70 -25.32 22.63
CA ILE A 329 25.97 -25.37 23.91
C ILE A 329 26.81 -26.12 24.94
N LEU A 330 27.41 -27.24 24.55
CA LEU A 330 28.25 -28.07 25.42
C LEU A 330 29.51 -27.31 25.87
N ASP A 331 30.22 -26.66 24.98
CA ASP A 331 31.42 -25.87 25.28
C ASP A 331 31.18 -24.76 26.31
N ARG A 332 29.93 -24.21 26.32
CA ARG A 332 29.52 -23.16 27.26
C ARG A 332 28.85 -23.71 28.51
N ARG A 333 28.70 -25.01 28.63
CA ARG A 333 28.01 -25.71 29.72
C ARG A 333 26.54 -25.26 29.89
N HIS A 334 25.90 -24.81 28.79
CA HIS A 334 24.50 -24.42 28.84
C HIS A 334 23.55 -25.62 28.84
N ASP A 335 24.04 -26.83 28.62
CA ASP A 335 23.36 -28.13 28.88
C ASP A 335 23.10 -28.37 30.38
N GLN A 336 23.81 -27.64 31.27
CA GLN A 336 23.63 -27.71 32.72
C GLN A 336 22.64 -26.67 33.27
N LEU A 337 22.13 -25.76 32.42
CA LEU A 337 21.14 -24.77 32.83
C LEU A 337 19.80 -25.44 33.14
N SER A 338 19.10 -24.98 34.18
CA SER A 338 17.76 -25.48 34.53
C SER A 338 16.71 -25.22 33.43
N THR A 339 17.04 -24.37 32.45
CA THR A 339 16.23 -24.08 31.25
C THR A 339 16.59 -24.96 30.06
N TYR A 340 17.58 -25.82 30.17
CA TYR A 340 17.96 -26.75 29.10
C TYR A 340 16.91 -27.84 28.92
N GLY A 341 16.35 -27.93 27.73
CA GLY A 341 15.41 -28.99 27.35
C GLY A 341 14.00 -28.89 27.96
N ILE A 342 13.67 -27.79 28.67
CA ILE A 342 12.30 -27.61 29.25
C ILE A 342 11.24 -27.24 28.20
N GLY A 343 11.66 -26.95 26.97
CA GLY A 343 10.80 -26.57 25.85
C GLY A 343 10.76 -27.59 24.72
N LYS A 344 10.99 -28.88 25.02
CA LYS A 344 10.92 -29.97 24.02
C LYS A 344 9.53 -30.24 23.50
N ASP A 345 8.52 -29.83 24.25
CA ASP A 345 7.09 -29.96 23.97
C ASP A 345 6.64 -29.10 22.78
N LYS A 346 7.40 -28.07 22.41
CA LYS A 346 7.13 -27.19 21.30
C LYS A 346 8.18 -27.33 20.19
N THR A 347 7.75 -27.08 18.95
CA THR A 347 8.64 -27.06 17.78
C THR A 347 9.55 -25.82 17.78
N ALA A 348 10.60 -25.83 16.97
CA ALA A 348 11.46 -24.67 16.83
C ALA A 348 10.71 -23.47 16.22
N GLU A 349 9.77 -23.74 15.34
CA GLU A 349 8.91 -22.73 14.71
C GLU A 349 7.97 -22.08 15.71
N GLU A 350 7.33 -22.84 16.59
CA GLU A 350 6.47 -22.31 17.66
C GLU A 350 7.28 -21.43 18.62
N TRP A 351 8.50 -21.84 19.00
CA TRP A 351 9.39 -21.02 19.83
C TRP A 351 9.85 -19.74 19.12
N LYS A 352 10.13 -19.80 17.82
CA LYS A 352 10.44 -18.60 17.02
C LYS A 352 9.24 -17.67 16.97
N HIS A 353 8.05 -18.22 16.76
CA HIS A 353 6.81 -17.45 16.74
C HIS A 353 6.60 -16.70 18.07
N LEU A 354 6.74 -17.41 19.20
CA LEU A 354 6.69 -16.78 20.53
C LEU A 354 7.73 -15.69 20.69
N GLY A 355 9.00 -15.99 20.42
CA GLY A 355 10.09 -15.01 20.61
C GLY A 355 9.89 -13.74 19.79
N ARG A 356 9.40 -13.86 18.55
CA ARG A 356 9.05 -12.70 17.72
C ARG A 356 7.85 -11.93 18.25
N SER A 357 6.85 -12.65 18.74
CA SER A 357 5.70 -12.03 19.39
C SER A 357 6.12 -11.23 20.63
N LEU A 358 7.02 -11.77 21.45
CA LEU A 358 7.58 -11.03 22.61
C LEU A 358 8.30 -9.76 22.20
N LEU A 359 9.10 -9.80 21.13
CA LEU A 359 9.76 -8.59 20.59
C LEU A 359 8.74 -7.54 20.13
N ARG A 360 7.72 -7.95 19.37
CA ARG A 360 6.67 -7.04 18.87
C ARG A 360 5.81 -6.45 19.98
N GLN A 361 5.48 -7.23 21.01
CA GLN A 361 4.75 -6.75 22.17
C GLN A 361 5.62 -5.87 23.11
N GLY A 362 6.90 -5.68 22.77
CA GLY A 362 7.84 -4.94 23.62
C GLY A 362 8.11 -5.62 24.96
N LEU A 363 7.94 -6.94 25.02
CA LEU A 363 8.21 -7.78 26.19
C LEU A 363 9.63 -8.36 26.17
N LEU A 364 10.37 -8.09 25.11
CA LEU A 364 11.75 -8.49 24.88
C LEU A 364 12.38 -7.48 23.93
N ASP A 365 13.66 -7.15 24.11
CA ASP A 365 14.40 -6.28 23.22
C ASP A 365 15.43 -7.08 22.41
N GLN A 366 15.93 -6.49 21.33
CA GLN A 366 16.96 -7.07 20.49
C GLN A 366 17.94 -5.98 20.07
N THR A 367 19.25 -6.31 20.07
CA THR A 367 20.28 -5.36 19.63
C THR A 367 20.15 -5.06 18.13
N THR A 368 20.42 -3.80 17.77
CA THR A 368 20.37 -3.29 16.38
C THR A 368 21.75 -3.24 15.71
N ASP A 369 22.76 -3.85 16.34
CA ASP A 369 24.15 -3.90 15.88
C ASP A 369 24.41 -4.97 14.80
N GLY A 370 23.35 -5.69 14.35
CA GLY A 370 23.42 -6.79 13.39
C GLY A 370 23.59 -8.17 14.03
N TYR A 371 23.96 -8.25 15.31
CA TYR A 371 24.08 -9.55 16.01
C TYR A 371 22.74 -10.07 16.51
N ALA A 372 21.72 -9.21 16.63
CA ALA A 372 20.38 -9.57 17.05
C ALA A 372 20.35 -10.32 18.39
N ILE A 373 21.11 -9.84 19.35
CA ILE A 373 21.18 -10.41 20.70
C ILE A 373 19.92 -10.02 21.46
N LEU A 374 19.29 -10.98 22.12
CA LEU A 374 18.10 -10.78 22.91
C LEU A 374 18.44 -10.13 24.25
N LYS A 375 17.66 -9.12 24.64
CA LYS A 375 17.80 -8.36 25.87
C LYS A 375 16.49 -8.31 26.63
N LEU A 376 16.56 -8.47 27.94
CA LEU A 376 15.42 -8.31 28.81
C LEU A 376 15.18 -6.83 29.14
N ASN A 377 13.91 -6.47 29.32
CA ASN A 377 13.48 -5.15 29.76
C ASN A 377 12.56 -5.25 31.00
N SER A 378 12.05 -4.12 31.49
CA SER A 378 11.15 -4.11 32.64
C SER A 378 9.91 -4.99 32.45
N ARG A 379 9.33 -4.97 31.24
CA ARG A 379 8.14 -5.76 30.91
C ARG A 379 8.43 -7.26 30.83
N SER A 380 9.65 -7.67 30.45
CA SER A 380 10.07 -9.08 30.52
C SER A 380 9.96 -9.62 31.94
N TRP A 381 10.36 -8.80 32.94
CA TRP A 381 10.29 -9.16 34.35
C TRP A 381 8.86 -9.22 34.89
N GLU A 382 7.94 -8.35 34.39
CA GLU A 382 6.50 -8.43 34.70
C GLU A 382 5.92 -9.80 34.27
N VAL A 383 6.28 -10.28 33.05
CA VAL A 383 5.87 -11.60 32.57
C VAL A 383 6.46 -12.71 33.47
N MET A 384 7.76 -12.66 33.78
CA MET A 384 8.42 -13.68 34.61
C MET A 384 7.87 -13.73 36.02
N LYS A 385 7.36 -12.61 36.56
CA LYS A 385 6.68 -12.52 37.85
C LYS A 385 5.18 -12.89 37.80
N ARG A 386 4.63 -13.21 36.63
CA ARG A 386 3.20 -13.45 36.37
C ARG A 386 2.30 -12.23 36.59
N GLU A 387 2.86 -11.03 36.55
CA GLU A 387 2.11 -9.78 36.64
C GLU A 387 1.48 -9.40 35.28
N ARG A 388 1.95 -10.02 34.19
CA ARG A 388 1.47 -9.78 32.82
C ARG A 388 1.25 -11.10 32.07
N LYS A 389 0.10 -11.23 31.42
CA LYS A 389 -0.21 -12.33 30.49
C LYS A 389 0.42 -12.09 29.12
N VAL A 390 0.71 -13.19 28.43
CA VAL A 390 1.20 -13.18 27.05
C VAL A 390 0.22 -13.95 26.18
N GLU A 391 -0.49 -13.24 25.35
CA GLU A 391 -1.45 -13.79 24.41
C GLU A 391 -0.81 -13.87 23.01
N ILE A 392 -1.01 -15.00 22.34
CA ILE A 392 -0.46 -15.27 21.01
C ILE A 392 -1.55 -15.76 20.07
N THR A 393 -1.60 -15.19 18.90
CA THR A 393 -2.49 -15.62 17.82
C THR A 393 -1.93 -16.86 17.14
N VAL A 394 -2.66 -17.96 17.14
CA VAL A 394 -2.23 -19.24 16.54
C VAL A 394 -2.93 -19.44 15.19
N ILE A 395 -2.15 -19.64 14.13
CA ILE A 395 -2.69 -19.86 12.78
C ILE A 395 -3.28 -21.27 12.67
N LYS A 396 -4.60 -21.38 12.46
CA LYS A 396 -5.25 -22.64 12.05
C LYS A 396 -5.54 -22.61 10.54
N GLU A 397 -5.17 -23.68 9.82
CA GLU A 397 -5.53 -23.82 8.40
C GLU A 397 -7.06 -23.84 8.25
N GLN A 398 -7.64 -22.82 7.62
CA GLN A 398 -9.06 -22.77 7.26
C GLN A 398 -9.24 -22.79 5.75
N ASN A 399 -10.23 -23.58 5.31
CA ASN A 399 -10.73 -23.58 3.93
C ASN A 399 -11.61 -22.35 3.72
N LEU A 400 -11.23 -21.50 2.78
CA LEU A 400 -11.97 -20.29 2.38
C LEU A 400 -13.27 -20.66 1.66
N GLU A 401 -14.40 -20.31 2.26
CA GLU A 401 -15.73 -20.38 1.64
C GLU A 401 -15.97 -19.24 0.65
N LYS A 402 -16.76 -19.56 -0.38
CA LYS A 402 -17.10 -18.66 -1.51
C LYS A 402 -18.29 -17.77 -1.14
N SER A 403 -18.17 -16.44 -1.32
CA SER A 403 -19.31 -15.53 -1.20
C SER A 403 -19.78 -14.97 -2.55
N THR A 404 -21.06 -14.93 -2.71
CA THR A 404 -22.04 -14.35 -3.66
C THR A 404 -21.55 -13.38 -4.77
N ARG A 405 -21.86 -13.72 -6.03
CA ARG A 405 -21.31 -13.15 -7.28
C ARG A 405 -22.36 -12.73 -8.33
N SER A 406 -23.51 -12.19 -8.04
CA SER A 406 -24.48 -11.99 -9.15
C SER A 406 -24.60 -10.59 -9.73
N LEU A 407 -24.57 -9.53 -8.93
CA LEU A 407 -24.69 -8.14 -9.44
C LEU A 407 -23.34 -7.51 -9.88
N ALA A 408 -22.22 -8.02 -9.39
CA ALA A 408 -20.89 -7.57 -9.78
C ALA A 408 -20.48 -8.01 -11.20
N MET A 409 -21.12 -9.03 -11.75
CA MET A 409 -20.73 -9.63 -13.02
C MET A 409 -21.11 -8.78 -14.25
N GLU A 410 -22.26 -8.10 -14.23
CA GLU A 410 -22.70 -7.24 -15.34
C GLU A 410 -21.88 -5.93 -15.44
N ALA A 411 -21.58 -5.31 -14.29
CA ALA A 411 -20.72 -4.13 -14.26
C ALA A 411 -19.28 -4.47 -14.72
N GLU A 412 -18.80 -5.67 -14.40
CA GLU A 412 -17.48 -6.14 -14.86
C GLU A 412 -17.45 -6.41 -16.37
N MET A 413 -18.53 -6.92 -16.95
CA MET A 413 -18.62 -7.12 -18.41
C MET A 413 -18.58 -5.78 -19.15
N LEU A 414 -19.35 -4.78 -18.70
CA LEU A 414 -19.32 -3.44 -19.29
C LEU A 414 -17.94 -2.78 -19.10
N PHE A 415 -17.34 -2.92 -17.92
CA PHE A 415 -16.00 -2.39 -17.64
C PHE A 415 -14.98 -2.94 -18.66
N GLU A 416 -15.00 -4.25 -18.94
CA GLU A 416 -14.07 -4.85 -19.90
C GLU A 416 -14.31 -4.37 -21.35
N GLN A 417 -15.56 -4.15 -21.75
CA GLN A 417 -15.86 -3.52 -23.05
C GLN A 417 -15.32 -2.08 -23.14
N LEU A 418 -15.53 -1.28 -22.11
CA LEU A 418 -15.02 0.08 -22.06
C LEU A 418 -13.47 0.10 -22.02
N ARG A 419 -12.85 -0.87 -21.39
CA ARG A 419 -11.41 -1.06 -21.39
C ARG A 419 -10.85 -1.36 -22.76
N GLN A 420 -11.53 -2.21 -23.55
CA GLN A 420 -11.17 -2.50 -24.94
C GLN A 420 -11.32 -1.26 -25.83
N LEU A 421 -12.41 -0.50 -25.69
CA LEU A 421 -12.59 0.77 -26.38
C LEU A 421 -11.49 1.76 -26.03
N ARG A 422 -11.18 1.90 -24.75
CA ARG A 422 -10.07 2.74 -24.27
C ARG A 422 -8.75 2.36 -24.94
N LYS A 423 -8.45 1.06 -24.98
CA LYS A 423 -7.22 0.56 -25.61
C LYS A 423 -7.17 0.94 -27.10
N LYS A 424 -8.24 0.70 -27.84
CA LYS A 424 -8.33 1.07 -29.25
C LYS A 424 -8.03 2.56 -29.49
N LEU A 425 -8.67 3.43 -28.72
CA LEU A 425 -8.47 4.89 -28.83
C LEU A 425 -7.06 5.33 -28.40
N ALA A 426 -6.45 4.64 -27.47
CA ALA A 426 -5.07 4.89 -27.04
C ALA A 426 -4.06 4.47 -28.12
N ASP A 427 -4.27 3.32 -28.76
CA ASP A 427 -3.41 2.80 -29.83
C ASP A 427 -3.44 3.72 -31.05
N GLU A 428 -4.63 4.22 -31.46
CA GLU A 428 -4.79 5.20 -32.54
C GLU A 428 -3.96 6.49 -32.30
N GLN A 429 -3.73 6.87 -31.03
CA GLN A 429 -2.99 8.06 -30.64
C GLN A 429 -1.56 7.78 -30.16
N SER A 430 -1.15 6.51 -30.17
CA SER A 430 0.16 6.08 -29.66
C SER A 430 0.45 6.50 -28.20
N ILE A 431 -0.59 6.56 -27.36
CA ILE A 431 -0.49 6.91 -25.93
C ILE A 431 -0.85 5.70 -25.05
N PRO A 432 -0.39 5.65 -23.79
CA PRO A 432 -0.83 4.64 -22.82
C PRO A 432 -2.34 4.73 -22.54
N PRO A 433 -3.07 3.60 -22.42
CA PRO A 433 -4.53 3.57 -22.23
C PRO A 433 -5.04 4.37 -21.03
N TYR A 434 -4.32 4.37 -19.91
CA TYR A 434 -4.71 5.13 -18.72
C TYR A 434 -4.72 6.66 -18.91
N MET A 435 -4.07 7.17 -19.95
CA MET A 435 -4.13 8.58 -20.30
C MET A 435 -5.47 8.99 -20.90
N VAL A 436 -6.18 8.07 -21.56
CA VAL A 436 -7.55 8.28 -22.02
C VAL A 436 -8.46 8.38 -20.81
N PHE A 437 -8.65 7.29 -20.08
CA PHE A 437 -9.35 7.24 -18.79
C PHE A 437 -8.68 6.23 -17.85
N SER A 438 -8.70 6.53 -16.53
CA SER A 438 -8.23 5.59 -15.51
C SER A 438 -9.21 4.42 -15.34
N ASP A 439 -8.77 3.30 -14.76
CA ASP A 439 -9.65 2.19 -14.42
C ASP A 439 -10.76 2.62 -13.45
N SER A 440 -10.45 3.50 -12.48
CA SER A 440 -11.45 4.06 -11.58
C SER A 440 -12.58 4.80 -12.31
N THR A 441 -12.22 5.62 -13.30
CA THR A 441 -13.19 6.32 -14.15
C THR A 441 -14.04 5.33 -14.96
N LEU A 442 -13.42 4.30 -15.57
CA LEU A 442 -14.15 3.26 -16.33
C LEU A 442 -15.08 2.43 -15.43
N ARG A 443 -14.66 2.12 -14.19
CA ARG A 443 -15.52 1.42 -13.22
C ARG A 443 -16.73 2.26 -12.83
N LEU A 444 -16.56 3.57 -12.60
CA LEU A 444 -17.67 4.47 -12.36
C LEU A 444 -18.63 4.53 -13.56
N MET A 445 -18.10 4.61 -14.79
CA MET A 445 -18.92 4.53 -16.02
C MET A 445 -19.69 3.20 -16.11
N ALA A 446 -19.07 2.08 -15.80
CA ALA A 446 -19.70 0.76 -15.81
C ALA A 446 -20.78 0.59 -14.73
N GLN A 447 -20.61 1.23 -13.58
CA GLN A 447 -21.58 1.20 -12.48
C GLN A 447 -22.76 2.16 -12.71
N GLN A 448 -22.47 3.39 -13.12
CA GLN A 448 -23.47 4.45 -13.26
C GLN A 448 -24.15 4.45 -14.62
N ARG A 449 -23.52 3.85 -15.65
CA ARG A 449 -24.02 3.70 -17.02
C ARG A 449 -24.53 5.01 -17.64
N PRO A 450 -23.69 6.07 -17.71
CA PRO A 450 -24.10 7.36 -18.26
C PRO A 450 -24.47 7.21 -19.75
N GLN A 451 -25.63 7.72 -20.15
CA GLN A 451 -26.16 7.59 -21.51
C GLN A 451 -26.13 8.91 -22.28
N THR A 452 -25.86 10.02 -21.60
CA THR A 452 -25.68 11.34 -22.22
C THR A 452 -24.31 11.91 -21.91
N LEU A 453 -23.86 12.90 -22.68
CA LEU A 453 -22.61 13.58 -22.40
C LEU A 453 -22.64 14.35 -21.08
N GLU A 454 -23.81 14.86 -20.71
CA GLU A 454 -24.05 15.53 -19.43
C GLU A 454 -23.82 14.56 -18.26
N GLU A 455 -24.47 13.40 -18.28
CA GLU A 455 -24.28 12.36 -17.28
C GLU A 455 -22.81 11.88 -17.22
N LEU A 456 -22.16 11.74 -18.39
CA LEU A 456 -20.74 11.36 -18.46
C LEU A 456 -19.82 12.42 -17.86
N SER A 457 -20.17 13.71 -17.98
CA SER A 457 -19.41 14.82 -17.41
C SER A 457 -19.39 14.83 -15.88
N GLU A 458 -20.37 14.20 -15.24
CA GLU A 458 -20.47 14.07 -13.77
C GLU A 458 -19.57 12.96 -13.21
N ILE A 459 -19.05 12.07 -14.07
CA ILE A 459 -18.16 10.99 -13.66
C ILE A 459 -16.78 11.56 -13.25
N SER A 460 -16.34 11.21 -12.06
CA SER A 460 -15.02 11.61 -11.57
C SER A 460 -13.91 11.13 -12.52
N GLY A 461 -13.03 12.02 -12.92
CA GLY A 461 -11.95 11.77 -13.88
C GLY A 461 -12.30 12.08 -15.34
N VAL A 462 -13.54 12.53 -15.62
CA VAL A 462 -13.97 13.03 -16.92
C VAL A 462 -13.92 14.56 -16.91
N GLY A 463 -12.77 15.12 -17.25
CA GLY A 463 -12.64 16.58 -17.44
C GLY A 463 -13.11 17.03 -18.82
N SER A 464 -13.38 18.35 -18.99
CA SER A 464 -13.91 18.94 -20.23
C SER A 464 -13.16 18.52 -21.50
N ARG A 465 -11.84 18.52 -21.48
CA ARG A 465 -11.00 18.10 -22.63
C ARG A 465 -11.18 16.62 -22.98
N LYS A 466 -11.34 15.74 -21.99
CA LYS A 466 -11.55 14.30 -22.22
C LYS A 466 -12.98 14.02 -22.65
N LEU A 467 -13.94 14.76 -22.12
CA LEU A 467 -15.33 14.68 -22.56
C LEU A 467 -15.49 15.06 -24.03
N GLU A 468 -14.90 16.18 -24.45
CA GLU A 468 -14.90 16.65 -25.84
C GLU A 468 -14.24 15.62 -26.79
N ARG A 469 -13.12 15.01 -26.37
CA ARG A 469 -12.32 14.15 -27.22
C ARG A 469 -12.82 12.71 -27.29
N TYR A 470 -13.36 12.18 -26.20
CA TYR A 470 -13.71 10.75 -26.06
C TYR A 470 -15.16 10.50 -25.64
N GLY A 471 -15.86 11.52 -25.14
CA GLY A 471 -17.17 11.38 -24.51
C GLY A 471 -18.18 10.69 -25.40
N GLN A 472 -18.25 11.06 -26.68
CA GLN A 472 -19.22 10.50 -27.62
C GLN A 472 -19.03 8.99 -27.83
N GLN A 473 -17.78 8.52 -27.97
CA GLN A 473 -17.50 7.09 -28.17
C GLN A 473 -17.87 6.26 -26.94
N PHE A 474 -17.54 6.75 -25.74
CA PHE A 474 -17.85 6.04 -24.50
C PHE A 474 -19.36 6.04 -24.21
N THR A 475 -20.05 7.15 -24.36
CA THR A 475 -21.50 7.22 -24.21
C THR A 475 -22.21 6.27 -25.18
N GLN A 476 -21.77 6.23 -26.45
CA GLN A 476 -22.35 5.32 -27.45
C GLN A 476 -22.11 3.85 -27.10
N ALA A 477 -20.94 3.49 -26.62
CA ALA A 477 -20.62 2.12 -26.19
C ALA A 477 -21.50 1.68 -25.02
N ILE A 478 -21.73 2.57 -24.05
CA ILE A 478 -22.59 2.30 -22.90
C ILE A 478 -24.06 2.15 -23.34
N LEU A 479 -24.53 3.01 -24.24
CA LEU A 479 -25.90 2.91 -24.81
C LEU A 479 -26.11 1.58 -25.52
N THR A 480 -25.17 1.19 -26.38
CA THR A 480 -25.21 -0.10 -27.11
C THR A 480 -25.28 -1.27 -26.13
N TYR A 481 -24.42 -1.28 -25.12
CA TYR A 481 -24.43 -2.33 -24.07
C TYR A 481 -25.79 -2.41 -23.35
N CYS A 482 -26.36 -1.26 -22.96
CA CYS A 482 -27.65 -1.21 -22.27
C CYS A 482 -28.81 -1.72 -23.15
N GLN A 483 -28.75 -1.48 -24.46
CA GLN A 483 -29.74 -1.97 -25.44
C GLN A 483 -29.64 -3.48 -25.68
N GLU A 484 -28.42 -4.00 -25.86
CA GLU A 484 -28.16 -5.42 -26.11
C GLU A 484 -28.43 -6.30 -24.88
N SER A 485 -28.16 -5.80 -23.68
CA SER A 485 -28.31 -6.58 -22.44
C SER A 485 -29.74 -6.64 -21.92
N SER A 486 -30.75 -6.03 -22.58
CA SER A 486 -32.13 -5.88 -22.08
C SER A 486 -32.19 -5.28 -20.66
N VAL A 487 -31.10 -4.72 -20.21
CA VAL A 487 -30.99 -4.02 -18.94
C VAL A 487 -31.59 -2.65 -19.18
N SER A 488 -32.94 -2.55 -19.03
CA SER A 488 -33.61 -1.27 -18.94
C SER A 488 -32.84 -0.41 -17.95
N ASN A 489 -32.61 0.84 -18.32
CA ASN A 489 -32.18 1.86 -17.40
C ASN A 489 -32.84 1.64 -16.05
N VAL A 490 -32.11 1.15 -15.10
CA VAL A 490 -32.45 1.41 -13.73
C VAL A 490 -32.07 2.87 -13.53
N LYS A 491 -32.90 3.77 -14.09
CA LYS A 491 -33.25 4.96 -13.36
C LYS A 491 -33.90 4.42 -12.10
N SER A 492 -33.08 4.03 -11.14
CA SER A 492 -33.55 3.90 -9.78
C SER A 492 -33.97 5.32 -9.36
N LYS A 493 -35.23 5.66 -9.64
CA LYS A 493 -35.93 6.40 -8.61
C LYS A 493 -35.60 5.65 -7.34
N PRO A 494 -35.08 6.29 -6.31
CA PRO A 494 -34.85 5.64 -5.04
C PRO A 494 -36.21 5.23 -4.47
N SER A 495 -36.65 4.04 -4.82
CA SER A 495 -37.78 3.40 -4.15
C SER A 495 -37.17 2.57 -3.03
N GLY A 496 -37.34 3.06 -1.80
CA GLY A 496 -37.10 2.32 -0.57
C GLY A 496 -35.65 2.08 -0.26
N PHE A 497 -34.91 3.13 0.12
CA PHE A 497 -33.62 2.99 0.80
C PHE A 497 -33.85 2.21 2.09
N GLN A 498 -33.30 0.99 2.14
CA GLN A 498 -33.01 0.35 3.42
C GLN A 498 -32.08 1.31 4.17
N ARG A 499 -32.45 1.69 5.40
CA ARG A 499 -31.60 2.44 6.31
C ARG A 499 -30.26 1.70 6.40
N GLN A 500 -29.17 2.31 5.91
CA GLN A 500 -27.84 1.87 6.27
C GLN A 500 -27.71 2.01 7.78
N THR A 501 -27.37 0.92 8.44
CA THR A 501 -27.12 0.92 9.89
C THR A 501 -25.81 1.68 10.17
N LEU A 502 -25.65 2.22 11.37
CA LEU A 502 -24.41 2.91 11.80
C LEU A 502 -23.15 2.04 11.62
N GLU A 503 -23.31 0.71 11.58
CA GLU A 503 -22.24 -0.27 11.39
C GLU A 503 -21.66 -0.31 9.95
N ASP A 504 -22.38 0.25 8.97
CA ASP A 504 -21.96 0.31 7.57
C ASP A 504 -21.21 1.60 7.21
N LEU A 505 -21.10 2.56 8.15
CA LEU A 505 -20.45 3.85 7.94
C LEU A 505 -18.97 3.79 8.35
N SER A 506 -18.10 4.53 7.64
CA SER A 506 -16.69 4.64 8.05
C SER A 506 -16.58 5.42 9.37
N ASP A 507 -15.58 5.05 10.20
CA ASP A 507 -15.31 5.73 11.48
C ASP A 507 -15.17 7.24 11.32
N SER A 508 -14.63 7.70 10.20
CA SER A 508 -14.50 9.12 9.88
C SER A 508 -15.84 9.82 9.74
N LEU A 509 -16.85 9.17 9.19
CA LEU A 509 -18.21 9.68 9.09
C LEU A 509 -18.90 9.68 10.45
N ILE A 510 -18.72 8.63 11.24
CA ILE A 510 -19.30 8.48 12.59
C ILE A 510 -18.78 9.59 13.51
N ILE A 511 -17.49 9.88 13.50
CA ILE A 511 -16.88 10.96 14.28
C ILE A 511 -17.45 12.33 13.84
N THR A 512 -17.58 12.58 12.53
CA THR A 512 -18.21 13.83 12.05
C THR A 512 -19.64 13.94 12.51
N LEU A 513 -20.43 12.87 12.44
CA LEU A 513 -21.81 12.83 12.90
C LEU A 513 -21.93 13.12 14.41
N SER A 514 -21.08 12.50 15.22
CA SER A 514 -21.03 12.70 16.67
C SER A 514 -20.75 14.16 17.04
N LEU A 515 -19.76 14.78 16.40
CA LEU A 515 -19.41 16.19 16.63
C LEU A 515 -20.53 17.13 16.17
N HIS A 516 -21.18 16.82 15.04
CA HIS A 516 -22.34 17.59 14.56
C HIS A 516 -23.52 17.48 15.53
N GLN A 517 -23.80 16.30 16.06
CA GLN A 517 -24.87 16.07 17.06
C GLN A 517 -24.61 16.78 18.41
N GLN A 518 -23.33 17.07 18.72
CA GLN A 518 -22.96 17.91 19.85
C GLN A 518 -23.18 19.41 19.60
N GLY A 519 -23.67 19.80 18.41
CA GLY A 519 -23.99 21.17 18.06
C GLY A 519 -22.83 21.99 17.49
N LEU A 520 -21.72 21.36 17.11
CA LEU A 520 -20.59 22.07 16.52
C LEU A 520 -20.89 22.51 15.08
N SER A 521 -20.47 23.73 14.73
CA SER A 521 -20.56 24.24 13.36
C SER A 521 -19.57 23.51 12.43
N LEU A 522 -19.82 23.57 11.12
CA LEU A 522 -18.95 22.96 10.10
C LEU A 522 -17.48 23.37 10.26
N MET A 523 -17.21 24.65 10.57
CA MET A 523 -15.86 25.16 10.79
C MET A 523 -15.25 24.64 12.10
N ALA A 524 -16.05 24.52 13.17
CA ALA A 524 -15.60 23.97 14.45
C ALA A 524 -15.25 22.48 14.32
N ILE A 525 -16.05 21.69 13.60
CA ILE A 525 -15.76 20.29 13.32
C ILE A 525 -14.48 20.15 12.48
N ALA A 526 -14.28 21.02 11.47
CA ALA A 526 -13.09 21.02 10.64
C ALA A 526 -11.82 21.29 11.47
N ASN A 527 -11.86 22.26 12.37
CA ASN A 527 -10.75 22.59 13.27
C ASN A 527 -10.46 21.47 14.26
N GLU A 528 -11.50 20.92 14.91
CA GLU A 528 -11.36 19.82 15.88
C GLU A 528 -10.72 18.58 15.26
N ARG A 529 -11.06 18.30 14.00
CA ARG A 529 -10.56 17.14 13.28
C ARG A 529 -9.29 17.39 12.44
N GLY A 530 -8.79 18.61 12.38
CA GLY A 530 -7.65 18.98 11.53
C GLY A 530 -7.92 18.75 10.02
N LEU A 531 -9.19 18.84 9.58
CA LEU A 531 -9.61 18.61 8.20
C LEU A 531 -10.08 19.91 7.54
N LYS A 532 -10.14 19.93 6.22
CA LYS A 532 -10.70 21.07 5.47
C LYS A 532 -12.23 21.11 5.63
N THR A 533 -12.81 22.31 5.63
CA THR A 533 -14.27 22.49 5.68
C THR A 533 -14.99 21.78 4.53
N SER A 534 -14.41 21.75 3.33
CA SER A 534 -14.92 21.00 2.19
C SER A 534 -15.02 19.49 2.47
N THR A 535 -14.03 18.91 3.15
CA THR A 535 -14.04 17.49 3.54
C THR A 535 -15.14 17.19 4.56
N ILE A 536 -15.36 18.08 5.52
CA ILE A 536 -16.46 17.93 6.49
C ILE A 536 -17.82 18.11 5.81
N SER A 537 -17.93 19.04 4.86
CA SER A 537 -19.13 19.18 4.02
C SER A 537 -19.45 17.91 3.23
N ASP A 538 -18.40 17.27 2.66
CA ASP A 538 -18.54 15.98 1.96
C ASP A 538 -19.00 14.86 2.89
N HIS A 539 -18.46 14.79 4.11
CA HIS A 539 -18.89 13.83 5.12
C HIS A 539 -20.35 14.02 5.51
N LEU A 540 -20.76 15.27 5.78
CA LEU A 540 -22.16 15.59 6.14
C LEU A 540 -23.12 15.32 4.99
N THR A 541 -22.70 15.59 3.75
CA THR A 541 -23.49 15.25 2.55
C THR A 541 -23.69 13.73 2.43
N GLN A 542 -22.65 12.94 2.65
CA GLN A 542 -22.74 11.48 2.65
C GLN A 542 -23.62 10.96 3.78
N LEU A 543 -23.56 11.56 4.96
CA LEU A 543 -24.42 11.22 6.10
C LEU A 543 -25.88 11.54 5.82
N ILE A 544 -26.18 12.66 5.18
CA ILE A 544 -27.54 13.00 4.72
C ILE A 544 -28.02 11.97 3.70
N ALA A 545 -27.18 11.62 2.71
CA ALA A 545 -27.49 10.59 1.71
C ALA A 545 -27.74 9.21 2.33
N ALA A 546 -27.03 8.88 3.42
CA ALA A 546 -27.23 7.67 4.21
C ALA A 546 -28.43 7.77 5.20
N ASN A 547 -29.24 8.80 5.10
CA ASN A 547 -30.41 9.05 5.94
C ASN A 547 -30.09 9.09 7.45
N GLN A 548 -28.89 9.59 7.80
CA GLN A 548 -28.50 9.83 9.18
C GLN A 548 -29.05 11.16 9.69
N ASN A 549 -29.21 11.27 11.01
CA ASN A 549 -29.80 12.46 11.64
C ASN A 549 -28.83 13.65 11.62
N VAL A 550 -28.75 14.35 10.48
CA VAL A 550 -27.99 15.60 10.29
C VAL A 550 -28.96 16.78 10.31
N ASN A 551 -28.78 17.70 11.25
CA ASN A 551 -29.59 18.89 11.36
C ASN A 551 -29.10 19.97 10.38
N ILE A 552 -29.77 20.12 9.24
CA ILE A 552 -29.40 21.07 8.19
C ILE A 552 -29.50 22.54 8.65
N ASP A 553 -30.41 22.85 9.59
CA ASP A 553 -30.64 24.22 10.08
C ASP A 553 -29.49 24.70 11.01
N GLN A 554 -28.61 23.80 11.47
CA GLN A 554 -27.37 24.16 12.14
C GLN A 554 -26.21 24.44 11.16
N LEU A 555 -26.34 24.02 9.90
CA LEU A 555 -25.30 24.10 8.89
C LEU A 555 -25.52 25.25 7.91
N VAL A 556 -26.79 25.57 7.62
CA VAL A 556 -27.20 26.59 6.66
C VAL A 556 -28.35 27.41 7.26
N GLU A 557 -28.25 28.72 7.21
CA GLU A 557 -29.28 29.63 7.72
C GLU A 557 -30.64 29.37 7.05
N PRO A 558 -31.78 29.43 7.80
CA PRO A 558 -33.12 29.10 7.29
C PRO A 558 -33.53 29.86 6.04
N ASP A 559 -33.21 31.16 5.97
CA ASP A 559 -33.52 32.00 4.80
C ASP A 559 -32.69 31.59 3.57
N ARG A 560 -31.40 31.24 3.77
CA ARG A 560 -30.52 30.76 2.70
C ARG A 560 -30.96 29.40 2.21
N LYS A 561 -31.29 28.48 3.13
CA LYS A 561 -31.86 27.16 2.82
C LYS A 561 -33.11 27.29 1.96
N THR A 562 -34.06 28.16 2.36
CA THR A 562 -35.32 28.37 1.62
C THR A 562 -35.05 28.88 0.20
N ASN A 563 -34.11 29.81 0.03
CA ASN A 563 -33.78 30.36 -1.29
C ASN A 563 -33.07 29.32 -2.17
N ILE A 564 -32.22 28.47 -1.60
CA ILE A 564 -31.59 27.36 -2.33
C ILE A 564 -32.64 26.35 -2.80
N ILE A 565 -33.63 26.03 -1.95
CA ILE A 565 -34.76 25.14 -2.32
C ILE A 565 -35.54 25.72 -3.48
N LYS A 566 -35.91 27.01 -3.43
CA LYS A 566 -36.58 27.69 -4.55
C LYS A 566 -35.75 27.67 -5.84
N GLY A 567 -34.44 27.77 -5.72
CA GLY A 567 -33.50 27.60 -6.85
C GLY A 567 -33.57 26.19 -7.44
N ILE A 568 -33.58 25.17 -6.57
CA ILE A 568 -33.70 23.75 -7.00
C ILE A 568 -35.03 23.50 -7.72
N GLU A 569 -36.14 24.03 -7.20
CA GLU A 569 -37.45 23.89 -7.83
C GLU A 569 -37.52 24.56 -9.21
N LYS A 570 -36.74 25.61 -9.43
CA LYS A 570 -36.80 26.41 -10.65
C LYS A 570 -35.84 25.93 -11.75
N VAL A 571 -34.64 25.50 -11.41
CA VAL A 571 -33.61 25.07 -12.38
C VAL A 571 -33.29 23.58 -12.31
N GLY A 572 -33.92 22.86 -11.38
CA GLY A 572 -33.69 21.44 -11.16
C GLY A 572 -32.49 21.16 -10.24
N ASP A 573 -32.39 19.91 -9.76
CA ASP A 573 -31.36 19.44 -8.82
C ASP A 573 -30.21 18.70 -9.47
N THR A 574 -30.18 18.63 -10.81
CA THR A 574 -29.24 17.80 -11.57
C THR A 574 -27.81 18.30 -11.55
N SER A 575 -27.60 19.62 -11.59
CA SER A 575 -26.27 20.21 -11.64
C SER A 575 -26.03 21.23 -10.53
N LEU A 576 -25.03 20.97 -9.67
CA LEU A 576 -24.59 21.93 -8.65
C LEU A 576 -24.10 23.25 -9.28
N ARG A 577 -23.47 23.18 -10.44
CA ARG A 577 -22.95 24.34 -11.14
C ARG A 577 -24.07 25.24 -11.64
N THR A 578 -25.11 24.69 -12.23
CA THR A 578 -26.27 25.42 -12.70
C THR A 578 -27.02 26.11 -11.54
N LEU A 579 -27.13 25.41 -10.39
CA LEU A 579 -27.66 26.00 -9.18
C LEU A 579 -26.82 27.14 -8.64
N TYR A 580 -25.50 26.97 -8.62
CA TYR A 580 -24.56 28.00 -8.17
C TYR A 580 -24.62 29.26 -9.09
N GLU A 581 -24.62 29.06 -10.40
CA GLU A 581 -24.73 30.15 -11.39
C GLU A 581 -26.08 30.87 -11.29
N TYR A 582 -27.16 30.15 -11.00
CA TYR A 582 -28.49 30.74 -10.81
C TYR A 582 -28.62 31.51 -9.49
N LEU A 583 -28.07 30.98 -8.39
CA LEU A 583 -28.18 31.59 -7.06
C LEU A 583 -27.19 32.75 -6.86
N GLY A 584 -26.13 32.85 -7.68
CA GLY A 584 -25.12 33.88 -7.63
C GLY A 584 -24.07 33.66 -6.55
N GLU A 585 -23.01 34.49 -6.59
CA GLU A 585 -21.79 34.35 -5.76
C GLU A 585 -22.01 34.54 -4.25
N GLN A 586 -23.19 34.95 -3.82
CA GLN A 586 -23.53 35.11 -2.41
C GLN A 586 -23.79 33.79 -1.68
N TYR A 587 -23.91 32.65 -2.41
CA TYR A 587 -24.07 31.30 -1.85
C TYR A 587 -22.81 30.50 -2.13
N ASN A 588 -22.28 29.85 -1.09
CA ASN A 588 -21.11 29.01 -1.32
C ASN A 588 -21.50 27.58 -1.75
N TYR A 589 -20.56 26.92 -2.38
CA TYR A 589 -20.78 25.63 -3.04
C TYR A 589 -21.14 24.52 -2.02
N GLU A 590 -20.59 24.61 -0.81
CA GLU A 590 -20.84 23.66 0.29
C GLU A 590 -22.28 23.77 0.79
N GLU A 591 -22.81 24.98 0.94
CA GLU A 591 -24.22 25.21 1.36
C GLU A 591 -25.19 24.65 0.33
N ILE A 592 -24.98 24.94 -0.95
CA ILE A 592 -25.84 24.45 -2.04
C ILE A 592 -25.81 22.92 -2.07
N LYS A 593 -24.64 22.31 -1.88
CA LYS A 593 -24.46 20.86 -1.89
C LYS A 593 -25.21 20.18 -0.74
N LEU A 594 -25.07 20.70 0.48
CA LEU A 594 -25.74 20.18 1.67
C LEU A 594 -27.28 20.29 1.56
N VAL A 595 -27.80 21.47 1.15
CA VAL A 595 -29.24 21.68 1.01
C VAL A 595 -29.82 20.84 -0.12
N ARG A 596 -29.12 20.69 -1.25
CA ARG A 596 -29.56 19.85 -2.36
C ARG A 596 -29.71 18.39 -1.92
N GLU A 597 -28.72 17.85 -1.20
CA GLU A 597 -28.78 16.46 -0.75
C GLU A 597 -29.87 16.26 0.30
N TRP A 598 -30.02 17.22 1.21
CA TRP A 598 -31.11 17.21 2.20
C TRP A 598 -32.50 17.27 1.52
N TRP A 599 -32.67 18.12 0.50
CA TRP A 599 -33.91 18.23 -0.27
C TRP A 599 -34.26 16.93 -1.00
N ARG A 600 -33.27 16.22 -1.54
CA ARG A 600 -33.45 14.90 -2.17
C ARG A 600 -34.01 13.84 -1.20
N GLN A 601 -33.60 13.91 0.06
CA GLN A 601 -34.07 12.97 1.09
C GLN A 601 -35.40 13.38 1.72
N ASN A 602 -35.83 14.62 1.55
CA ASN A 602 -37.05 15.17 2.11
C ASN A 602 -37.88 15.84 1.00
N PRO A 603 -38.34 15.10 -0.04
CA PRO A 603 -39.21 15.68 -1.07
C PRO A 603 -40.57 16.04 -0.46
N TYR A 604 -41.01 17.26 -0.72
CA TYR A 604 -42.37 17.71 -0.32
C TYR A 604 -43.45 17.00 -1.12
#